data_ef9c19d80262c02da523a7b1966c7694
#
_entry.id   ef9c19d80262c02da523a7b1966c7694
#
_cell.length_a   1.000
_cell.length_b   1.000
_cell.length_c   1.000
_cell.angle_alpha   90.00
_cell.angle_beta   90.00
_cell.angle_gamma   90.00
#
_symmetry.space_group_name_H-M   'P 1'
#
loop_
_entity.id
_entity.type
_entity.pdbx_description
1 polymer ?
#
loop_
_entity_poly.entity_id
_entity_poly.type
_entity_poly.pdbx_seq_one_letter_code
_entity_poly.pdbx_strand_id
1 'polypeptide(L)'
;MPRVITSPEQFTIVGENIHATRVLLRNGRRATTLEDGSEVVPFKGDDGEDRLLTVPDWYKETQPYQQNQIKHFLIAMRKGISDDPDEREEAKAYIRHEVRRQVKAGSKYLDINADEVHYDLEIQKACIRFAVDTVQEVSPIPPSIDSSNSDIVVAVLEAYNGRAGRPMINSVAAERMDALDMVVEHNAKMILMCTSADGMPQNADERLENLGTIMKTVRGRNIPDDDIYVDGIIFPISV
;
A
#
# COMPACT_ATOMS: atom_id res chain seq x y z
N MET A 1 -24.38 -20.33 -3.15
CA MET A 1 -25.01 -19.50 -2.10
C MET A 1 -23.94 -18.54 -1.58
N PRO A 2 -24.23 -17.27 -1.34
CA PRO A 2 -23.26 -16.37 -0.75
C PRO A 2 -22.84 -16.91 0.62
N ARG A 3 -21.52 -16.93 0.90
CA ARG A 3 -21.02 -17.30 2.23
C ARG A 3 -21.42 -16.20 3.22
N VAL A 4 -22.11 -16.57 4.27
CA VAL A 4 -22.39 -15.66 5.38
C VAL A 4 -21.13 -15.64 6.27
N ILE A 5 -20.54 -14.47 6.45
CA ILE A 5 -19.40 -14.28 7.36
C ILE A 5 -19.94 -14.33 8.79
N THR A 6 -19.45 -15.26 9.58
CA THR A 6 -19.91 -15.52 10.95
C THR A 6 -18.83 -15.33 12.01
N SER A 7 -17.56 -15.16 11.60
CA SER A 7 -16.44 -14.93 12.52
C SER A 7 -15.38 -14.01 11.92
N PRO A 8 -14.58 -13.31 12.77
CA PRO A 8 -13.51 -12.42 12.32
C PRO A 8 -12.44 -13.11 11.46
N GLU A 9 -12.18 -14.39 11.68
CA GLU A 9 -11.17 -15.17 10.95
C GLU A 9 -11.53 -15.37 9.46
N GLN A 10 -12.80 -15.19 9.12
CA GLN A 10 -13.29 -15.28 7.74
C GLN A 10 -13.02 -13.99 6.92
N PHE A 11 -12.64 -12.89 7.59
CA PHE A 11 -12.25 -11.68 6.90
C PHE A 11 -10.81 -11.76 6.41
N THR A 12 -10.57 -11.27 5.21
CA THR A 12 -9.23 -10.93 4.73
C THR A 12 -8.99 -9.45 4.97
N ILE A 13 -8.14 -9.13 5.94
CA ILE A 13 -7.80 -7.75 6.29
C ILE A 13 -6.57 -7.35 5.47
N VAL A 14 -6.70 -6.31 4.67
CA VAL A 14 -5.59 -5.64 3.99
C VAL A 14 -5.17 -4.44 4.83
N GLY A 15 -3.92 -4.42 5.27
CA GLY A 15 -3.37 -3.36 6.11
C GLY A 15 -2.81 -2.23 5.25
N GLU A 16 -3.47 -1.09 5.22
CA GLU A 16 -3.17 0.04 4.31
C GLU A 16 -2.32 1.15 4.92
N ASN A 17 -1.40 0.84 5.82
CA ASN A 17 -0.59 1.90 6.44
C ASN A 17 0.77 2.14 5.77
N ILE A 18 1.29 1.21 4.97
CA ILE A 18 2.57 1.40 4.25
C ILE A 18 2.29 2.11 2.91
N HIS A 19 1.81 3.33 3.02
CA HIS A 19 1.22 4.06 1.91
C HIS A 19 1.66 5.53 1.91
N ALA A 20 2.21 6.00 0.81
CA ALA A 20 2.77 7.35 0.69
C ALA A 20 1.74 8.47 0.92
N THR A 21 0.45 8.19 0.71
CA THR A 21 -0.64 9.16 0.93
C THR A 21 -1.06 9.30 2.40
N ARG A 22 -0.67 8.35 3.28
CA ARG A 22 -1.11 8.38 4.69
C ARG A 22 -0.51 9.56 5.43
N VAL A 23 -1.39 10.31 6.10
CA VAL A 23 -1.02 11.54 6.82
C VAL A 23 -1.17 11.38 8.33
N LEU A 24 -0.28 12.05 9.05
CA LEU A 24 -0.43 12.39 10.45
C LEU A 24 -0.62 13.91 10.55
N LEU A 25 -1.42 14.36 11.51
CA LEU A 25 -1.48 15.80 11.81
C LEU A 25 -0.23 16.19 12.60
N ARG A 26 0.43 17.29 12.23
CA ARG A 26 1.62 17.82 12.93
C ARG A 26 1.35 18.13 14.40
N ASN A 27 0.13 18.61 14.72
CA ASN A 27 -0.33 18.85 16.09
C ASN A 27 -1.10 17.64 16.67
N GLY A 28 -1.02 16.46 16.02
CA GLY A 28 -1.68 15.23 16.44
C GLY A 28 -0.88 14.46 17.49
N ARG A 29 -1.48 13.41 18.05
CA ARG A 29 -0.86 12.59 19.11
C ARG A 29 0.37 11.77 18.66
N ARG A 30 0.55 11.57 17.35
CA ARG A 30 1.62 10.76 16.78
C ARG A 30 2.81 11.57 16.31
N ALA A 31 2.75 12.88 16.35
CA ALA A 31 3.84 13.78 16.01
C ALA A 31 4.20 14.63 17.23
N THR A 32 5.47 15.01 17.35
CA THR A 32 5.95 15.89 18.43
C THR A 32 7.07 16.79 17.93
N THR A 33 7.29 17.90 18.62
CA THR A 33 8.44 18.78 18.37
C THR A 33 9.38 18.65 19.54
N LEU A 34 10.67 18.41 19.26
CA LEU A 34 11.73 18.32 20.26
C LEU A 34 12.17 19.71 20.74
N GLU A 35 13.01 19.77 21.79
CA GLU A 35 13.50 21.03 22.36
C GLU A 35 14.36 21.84 21.35
N ASP A 36 15.02 21.15 20.42
CA ASP A 36 15.80 21.77 19.35
C ASP A 36 14.96 22.28 18.15
N GLY A 37 13.62 22.11 18.23
CA GLY A 37 12.68 22.48 17.18
C GLY A 37 12.48 21.44 16.08
N SER A 38 13.13 20.27 16.14
CA SER A 38 12.94 19.19 15.20
C SER A 38 11.56 18.55 15.35
N GLU A 39 10.83 18.39 14.27
CA GLU A 39 9.57 17.64 14.26
C GLU A 39 9.83 16.16 13.98
N VAL A 40 9.20 15.28 14.75
CA VAL A 40 9.44 13.84 14.70
C VAL A 40 8.16 13.04 14.87
N VAL A 41 8.17 11.80 14.38
CA VAL A 41 7.14 10.79 14.66
C VAL A 41 7.77 9.72 15.56
N PRO A 42 7.46 9.69 16.87
CA PRO A 42 7.98 8.68 17.79
C PRO A 42 7.41 7.29 17.48
N PHE A 43 8.26 6.27 17.60
CA PHE A 43 7.84 4.87 17.45
C PHE A 43 8.73 3.94 18.31
N LYS A 44 8.35 2.66 18.42
CA LYS A 44 9.17 1.64 19.10
C LYS A 44 9.98 0.86 18.05
N GLY A 45 11.27 0.75 18.27
CA GLY A 45 12.16 -0.11 17.52
C GLY A 45 11.93 -1.60 17.77
N ASP A 46 12.69 -2.45 17.09
CA ASP A 46 12.61 -3.90 17.19
C ASP A 46 13.01 -4.41 18.58
N ASP A 47 13.90 -3.69 19.20
CA ASP A 47 14.42 -3.89 20.56
C ASP A 47 13.48 -3.34 21.65
N GLY A 48 12.39 -2.67 21.26
CA GLY A 48 11.45 -2.01 22.17
C GLY A 48 11.87 -0.62 22.62
N GLU A 49 13.05 -0.13 22.19
CA GLU A 49 13.54 1.19 22.51
C GLU A 49 12.78 2.28 21.75
N ASP A 50 12.75 3.48 22.33
CA ASP A 50 12.15 4.64 21.66
C ASP A 50 13.03 5.12 20.50
N ARG A 51 12.40 5.29 19.35
CA ARG A 51 13.01 5.78 18.12
C ARG A 51 12.16 6.89 17.50
N LEU A 52 12.75 7.61 16.59
CA LEU A 52 12.13 8.78 15.96
C LEU A 52 12.25 8.66 14.43
N LEU A 53 11.17 8.96 13.72
CA LEU A 53 11.22 9.29 12.31
C LEU A 53 11.25 10.82 12.22
N THR A 54 12.37 11.38 11.82
CA THR A 54 12.60 12.83 11.73
C THR A 54 11.97 13.40 10.46
N VAL A 55 11.25 14.51 10.60
CA VAL A 55 10.71 15.25 9.45
C VAL A 55 11.83 16.10 8.83
N PRO A 56 12.29 15.79 7.60
CA PRO A 56 13.41 16.49 6.99
C PRO A 56 13.00 17.88 6.47
N ASP A 57 13.98 18.77 6.35
CA ASP A 57 13.75 20.16 5.92
C ASP A 57 13.14 20.26 4.52
N TRP A 58 13.54 19.38 3.58
CA TRP A 58 12.93 19.36 2.25
C TRP A 58 11.42 19.09 2.29
N TYR A 59 10.93 18.33 3.29
CA TYR A 59 9.50 18.06 3.42
C TYR A 59 8.74 19.29 3.92
N LYS A 60 9.37 20.15 4.70
CA LYS A 60 8.74 21.36 5.26
C LYS A 60 8.33 22.37 4.18
N GLU A 61 8.93 22.28 2.98
CA GLU A 61 8.57 23.10 1.83
C GLU A 61 7.38 22.57 1.03
N THR A 62 6.88 21.38 1.36
CA THR A 62 5.78 20.75 0.62
C THR A 62 4.41 21.29 1.01
N GLN A 63 3.44 21.22 0.07
CA GLN A 63 2.06 21.62 0.32
C GLN A 63 1.41 20.84 1.49
N PRO A 64 1.56 19.50 1.63
CA PRO A 64 1.02 18.77 2.77
C PRO A 64 1.52 19.30 4.11
N TYR A 65 2.81 19.63 4.22
CA TYR A 65 3.36 20.20 5.46
C TYR A 65 2.73 21.55 5.79
N GLN A 66 2.53 22.43 4.79
CA GLN A 66 1.85 23.72 4.97
C GLN A 66 0.38 23.55 5.37
N GLN A 67 -0.22 22.43 5.04
CA GLN A 67 -1.58 22.03 5.44
C GLN A 67 -1.61 21.27 6.77
N ASN A 68 -0.59 21.39 7.61
CA ASN A 68 -0.50 20.73 8.93
C ASN A 68 -0.42 19.19 8.86
N GLN A 69 0.12 18.63 7.76
CA GLN A 69 0.17 17.19 7.50
C GLN A 69 1.61 16.67 7.40
N ILE A 70 1.86 15.48 7.94
CA ILE A 70 3.08 14.71 7.76
C ILE A 70 2.75 13.42 7.02
N LYS A 71 3.19 13.30 5.76
CA LYS A 71 3.13 12.04 4.99
C LYS A 71 4.28 11.14 5.41
N HIS A 72 4.13 10.48 6.53
CA HIS A 72 5.21 9.78 7.21
C HIS A 72 5.83 8.64 6.41
N PHE A 73 5.05 7.91 5.59
CA PHE A 73 5.61 6.88 4.72
C PHE A 73 6.29 7.45 3.47
N LEU A 74 5.82 8.57 2.94
CA LEU A 74 6.55 9.31 1.91
C LEU A 74 7.94 9.68 2.42
N ILE A 75 8.02 10.23 3.64
CA ILE A 75 9.29 10.59 4.29
C ILE A 75 10.18 9.34 4.47
N ALA A 76 9.64 8.27 5.04
CA ALA A 76 10.39 7.04 5.28
C ALA A 76 10.93 6.44 3.97
N MET A 77 10.12 6.33 2.92
CA MET A 77 10.55 5.78 1.64
C MET A 77 11.62 6.65 0.97
N ARG A 78 11.51 7.98 1.04
CA ARG A 78 12.50 8.91 0.50
C ARG A 78 13.82 8.86 1.28
N LYS A 79 13.78 8.80 2.61
CA LYS A 79 14.98 8.56 3.45
C LYS A 79 15.62 7.22 3.14
N GLY A 80 14.81 6.20 2.84
CA GLY A 80 15.29 4.87 2.51
C GLY A 80 16.19 4.77 1.27
N ILE A 81 16.08 5.73 0.37
CA ILE A 81 16.92 5.82 -0.83
C ILE A 81 17.98 6.94 -0.73
N SER A 82 18.14 7.55 0.44
CA SER A 82 19.19 8.56 0.70
C SER A 82 20.59 7.94 0.67
N ASP A 83 21.59 8.74 0.33
CA ASP A 83 23.00 8.34 0.46
C ASP A 83 23.45 8.26 1.93
N ASP A 84 22.74 8.91 2.84
CA ASP A 84 22.99 8.87 4.27
C ASP A 84 22.58 7.53 4.89
N PRO A 85 23.51 6.74 5.47
CA PRO A 85 23.20 5.46 6.08
C PRO A 85 22.31 5.58 7.32
N ASP A 86 22.39 6.69 8.07
CA ASP A 86 21.59 6.90 9.28
C ASP A 86 20.12 7.17 8.89
N GLU A 87 19.88 7.95 7.84
CA GLU A 87 18.54 8.13 7.29
C GLU A 87 17.92 6.81 6.79
N ARG A 88 18.72 5.98 6.10
CA ARG A 88 18.24 4.67 5.64
C ARG A 88 17.87 3.73 6.78
N GLU A 89 18.69 3.70 7.85
CA GLU A 89 18.41 2.85 9.01
C GLU A 89 17.17 3.34 9.78
N GLU A 90 17.03 4.65 9.96
CA GLU A 90 15.82 5.27 10.53
C GLU A 90 14.56 4.86 9.75
N ALA A 91 14.61 4.95 8.42
CA ALA A 91 13.53 4.58 7.53
C ALA A 91 13.17 3.08 7.64
N LYS A 92 14.17 2.20 7.63
CA LYS A 92 13.98 0.75 7.82
C LYS A 92 13.33 0.43 9.15
N ALA A 93 13.83 1.01 10.23
CA ALA A 93 13.29 0.79 11.57
C ALA A 93 11.82 1.22 11.64
N TYR A 94 11.47 2.35 11.02
CA TYR A 94 10.10 2.85 10.98
C TYR A 94 9.16 1.94 10.18
N ILE A 95 9.55 1.51 8.99
CA ILE A 95 8.76 0.60 8.16
C ILE A 95 8.55 -0.74 8.89
N ARG A 96 9.61 -1.31 9.48
CA ARG A 96 9.52 -2.56 10.27
C ARG A 96 8.55 -2.44 11.45
N HIS A 97 8.55 -1.30 12.15
CA HIS A 97 7.59 -1.02 13.21
C HIS A 97 6.15 -1.09 12.70
N GLU A 98 5.84 -0.42 11.61
CA GLU A 98 4.49 -0.40 11.05
C GLU A 98 4.07 -1.77 10.49
N VAL A 99 4.97 -2.54 9.91
CA VAL A 99 4.73 -3.94 9.50
C VAL A 99 4.25 -4.75 10.70
N ARG A 100 5.01 -4.75 11.81
CA ARG A 100 4.64 -5.54 13.00
C ARG A 100 3.33 -5.08 13.61
N ARG A 101 3.08 -3.79 13.62
CA ARG A 101 1.83 -3.22 14.11
C ARG A 101 0.62 -3.74 13.34
N GLN A 102 0.71 -3.78 12.01
CA GLN A 102 -0.37 -4.27 11.16
C GLN A 102 -0.53 -5.78 11.23
N VAL A 103 0.57 -6.53 11.25
CA VAL A 103 0.55 -8.00 11.44
C VAL A 103 -0.10 -8.35 12.79
N LYS A 104 0.28 -7.65 13.87
CA LYS A 104 -0.32 -7.82 15.20
C LYS A 104 -1.81 -7.48 15.22
N ALA A 105 -2.25 -6.54 14.39
CA ALA A 105 -3.66 -6.18 14.25
C ALA A 105 -4.48 -7.20 13.42
N GLY A 106 -3.84 -8.25 12.87
CA GLY A 106 -4.50 -9.33 12.15
C GLY A 106 -4.57 -9.17 10.65
N SER A 107 -3.79 -8.25 10.07
CA SER A 107 -3.69 -8.12 8.60
C SER A 107 -3.25 -9.43 7.95
N LYS A 108 -3.77 -9.71 6.77
CA LYS A 108 -3.42 -10.86 5.92
C LYS A 108 -2.58 -10.44 4.71
N TYR A 109 -2.64 -9.17 4.35
CA TYR A 109 -1.85 -8.49 3.34
C TYR A 109 -1.38 -7.15 3.89
N LEU A 110 -0.23 -6.68 3.43
CA LEU A 110 0.27 -5.34 3.66
C LEU A 110 0.19 -4.56 2.36
N ASP A 111 -0.66 -3.57 2.31
CA ASP A 111 -0.81 -2.70 1.16
C ASP A 111 0.34 -1.72 1.11
N ILE A 112 1.05 -1.69 -0.03
CA ILE A 112 2.25 -0.88 -0.23
C ILE A 112 2.04 0.01 -1.44
N ASN A 113 2.11 1.33 -1.22
CA ASN A 113 1.94 2.34 -2.24
C ASN A 113 3.02 3.43 -2.14
N ALA A 114 3.63 3.76 -3.29
CA ALA A 114 4.64 4.81 -3.43
C ALA A 114 4.27 5.85 -4.51
N ASP A 115 3.03 5.90 -4.99
CA ASP A 115 2.64 6.74 -6.13
C ASP A 115 2.88 8.24 -5.87
N GLU A 116 2.81 8.69 -4.62
CA GLU A 116 2.99 10.10 -4.26
C GLU A 116 4.37 10.46 -3.68
N VAL A 117 5.35 9.55 -3.71
CA VAL A 117 6.67 9.84 -3.13
C VAL A 117 7.47 10.85 -3.94
N HIS A 118 7.26 10.89 -5.26
CA HIS A 118 7.93 11.80 -6.19
C HIS A 118 7.22 11.81 -7.56
N TYR A 119 7.47 12.84 -8.38
CA TYR A 119 6.97 12.89 -9.76
C TYR A 119 7.82 12.07 -10.75
N ASP A 120 9.07 11.76 -10.41
CA ASP A 120 9.99 10.97 -11.22
C ASP A 120 9.76 9.48 -10.97
N LEU A 121 9.50 8.72 -12.04
CA LEU A 121 9.18 7.30 -11.98
C LEU A 121 10.33 6.45 -11.43
N GLU A 122 11.58 6.78 -11.76
CA GLU A 122 12.74 6.02 -11.27
C GLU A 122 12.94 6.21 -9.76
N ILE A 123 12.64 7.40 -9.24
CA ILE A 123 12.61 7.64 -7.80
C ILE A 123 11.46 6.86 -7.14
N GLN A 124 10.28 6.83 -7.75
CA GLN A 124 9.16 6.01 -7.26
C GLN A 124 9.54 4.52 -7.22
N LYS A 125 10.15 4.00 -8.29
CA LYS A 125 10.64 2.61 -8.35
C LYS A 125 11.69 2.31 -7.29
N ALA A 126 12.63 3.21 -7.07
CA ALA A 126 13.64 3.05 -6.01
C ALA A 126 13.00 3.04 -4.62
N CYS A 127 12.07 3.94 -4.34
CA CYS A 127 11.34 4.02 -3.09
C CYS A 127 10.51 2.76 -2.83
N ILE A 128 9.76 2.27 -3.84
CA ILE A 128 8.92 1.09 -3.66
C ILE A 128 9.74 -0.18 -3.47
N ARG A 129 10.85 -0.35 -4.21
CA ARG A 129 11.78 -1.46 -4.02
C ARG A 129 12.36 -1.47 -2.61
N PHE A 130 12.85 -0.33 -2.13
CA PHE A 130 13.33 -0.19 -0.76
C PHE A 130 12.24 -0.58 0.28
N ALA A 131 11.01 -0.12 0.08
CA ALA A 131 9.89 -0.45 0.97
C ALA A 131 9.60 -1.95 0.97
N VAL A 132 9.52 -2.58 -0.21
CA VAL A 132 9.26 -4.02 -0.36
C VAL A 132 10.38 -4.84 0.26
N ASP A 133 11.64 -4.49 0.00
CA ASP A 133 12.80 -5.18 0.58
C ASP A 133 12.75 -5.12 2.11
N THR A 134 12.45 -3.95 2.67
CA THR A 134 12.33 -3.78 4.12
C THR A 134 11.15 -4.55 4.71
N VAL A 135 9.99 -4.54 4.02
CA VAL A 135 8.80 -5.28 4.44
C VAL A 135 9.06 -6.78 4.46
N GLN A 136 9.62 -7.34 3.37
CA GLN A 136 9.82 -8.79 3.25
C GLN A 136 10.90 -9.35 4.17
N GLU A 137 11.77 -8.50 4.74
CA GLU A 137 12.72 -8.90 5.78
C GLU A 137 12.03 -9.39 7.06
N VAL A 138 10.88 -8.80 7.41
CA VAL A 138 10.23 -9.00 8.72
C VAL A 138 8.77 -9.44 8.63
N SER A 139 8.14 -9.35 7.46
CA SER A 139 6.73 -9.68 7.29
C SER A 139 6.51 -11.19 7.10
N PRO A 140 5.63 -11.82 7.89
CA PRO A 140 5.16 -13.19 7.66
C PRO A 140 3.98 -13.26 6.68
N ILE A 141 3.50 -12.12 6.19
CA ILE A 141 2.34 -12.02 5.28
C ILE A 141 2.74 -11.29 3.99
N PRO A 142 2.10 -11.62 2.84
CA PRO A 142 2.47 -11.08 1.55
C PRO A 142 2.04 -9.61 1.35
N PRO A 143 2.67 -8.90 0.40
CA PRO A 143 2.25 -7.56 0.01
C PRO A 143 0.95 -7.58 -0.81
N SER A 144 0.16 -6.50 -0.67
CA SER A 144 -0.79 -6.00 -1.65
C SER A 144 -0.12 -4.82 -2.36
N ILE A 145 -0.01 -4.90 -3.67
CA ILE A 145 0.70 -3.92 -4.48
C ILE A 145 -0.31 -2.92 -5.00
N ASP A 146 -0.33 -1.72 -4.39
CA ASP A 146 -1.25 -0.66 -4.76
C ASP A 146 -0.52 0.41 -5.58
N SER A 147 -0.75 0.39 -6.88
CA SER A 147 -0.29 1.44 -7.78
C SER A 147 -1.17 1.53 -9.02
N SER A 148 -1.37 2.77 -9.48
CA SER A 148 -1.99 3.06 -10.77
C SER A 148 -1.02 2.89 -11.94
N ASN A 149 0.28 2.74 -11.69
CA ASN A 149 1.33 2.62 -12.69
C ASN A 149 1.85 1.18 -12.79
N SER A 150 1.68 0.57 -13.96
CA SER A 150 2.12 -0.81 -14.22
C SER A 150 3.62 -1.03 -14.01
N ASP A 151 4.46 -0.03 -14.30
CA ASP A 151 5.91 -0.12 -14.06
C ASP A 151 6.25 -0.22 -12.57
N ILE A 152 5.46 0.42 -11.70
CA ILE A 152 5.61 0.30 -10.24
C ILE A 152 5.20 -1.11 -9.80
N VAL A 153 4.09 -1.63 -10.31
CA VAL A 153 3.63 -3.00 -10.01
C VAL A 153 4.72 -4.00 -10.38
N VAL A 154 5.28 -3.90 -11.60
CA VAL A 154 6.39 -4.76 -12.05
C VAL A 154 7.61 -4.62 -11.13
N ALA A 155 8.00 -3.40 -10.75
CA ALA A 155 9.15 -3.18 -9.87
C ALA A 155 8.99 -3.89 -8.50
N VAL A 156 7.77 -3.96 -7.96
CA VAL A 156 7.48 -4.71 -6.72
C VAL A 156 7.53 -6.21 -6.96
N LEU A 157 6.89 -6.70 -8.03
CA LEU A 157 6.84 -8.12 -8.35
C LEU A 157 8.25 -8.70 -8.59
N GLU A 158 9.15 -7.92 -9.23
CA GLU A 158 10.56 -8.29 -9.41
C GLU A 158 11.35 -8.32 -8.09
N ALA A 159 11.07 -7.39 -7.17
CA ALA A 159 11.78 -7.29 -5.88
C ALA A 159 11.27 -8.31 -4.86
N TYR A 160 10.01 -8.73 -4.95
CA TYR A 160 9.38 -9.59 -3.96
C TYR A 160 9.86 -11.04 -4.06
N ASN A 161 10.36 -11.61 -2.98
CA ASN A 161 10.96 -12.95 -2.94
C ASN A 161 9.97 -14.12 -2.78
N GLY A 162 8.68 -13.85 -2.62
CA GLY A 162 7.62 -14.85 -2.50
C GLY A 162 7.54 -15.63 -1.19
N ARG A 163 8.44 -15.41 -0.21
CA ARG A 163 8.52 -16.23 1.04
C ARG A 163 7.28 -16.14 1.91
N ALA A 164 6.64 -14.96 1.95
CA ALA A 164 5.46 -14.75 2.79
C ALA A 164 4.15 -15.19 2.11
N GLY A 165 4.21 -15.70 0.88
CA GLY A 165 3.06 -16.18 0.13
C GLY A 165 2.84 -15.40 -1.18
N ARG A 166 1.69 -15.65 -1.81
CA ARG A 166 1.33 -15.02 -3.10
C ARG A 166 0.99 -13.55 -2.90
N PRO A 167 1.58 -12.62 -3.68
CA PRO A 167 1.23 -11.21 -3.61
C PRO A 167 -0.20 -10.97 -4.11
N MET A 168 -0.74 -9.80 -3.82
CA MET A 168 -2.00 -9.30 -4.36
C MET A 168 -1.73 -8.07 -5.21
N ILE A 169 -2.37 -7.94 -6.37
CA ILE A 169 -2.34 -6.73 -7.20
C ILE A 169 -3.58 -5.90 -6.90
N ASN A 170 -3.40 -4.68 -6.45
CA ASN A 170 -4.43 -3.68 -6.18
C ASN A 170 -4.24 -2.51 -7.17
N SER A 171 -5.00 -2.48 -8.24
CA SER A 171 -6.12 -3.29 -8.66
C SER A 171 -6.09 -3.61 -10.16
N VAL A 172 -6.88 -4.60 -10.57
CA VAL A 172 -7.28 -4.81 -11.96
C VAL A 172 -8.59 -4.05 -12.21
N ALA A 173 -8.63 -3.30 -13.29
CA ALA A 173 -9.77 -2.47 -13.68
C ALA A 173 -9.99 -2.55 -15.20
N ALA A 174 -11.17 -2.16 -15.68
CA ALA A 174 -11.50 -2.23 -17.12
C ALA A 174 -10.50 -1.44 -17.99
N GLU A 175 -10.00 -0.32 -17.46
CA GLU A 175 -9.02 0.55 -18.11
C GLU A 175 -7.56 0.11 -17.93
N ARG A 176 -7.32 -0.94 -17.14
CA ARG A 176 -5.97 -1.47 -16.82
C ARG A 176 -5.95 -3.00 -16.88
N MET A 177 -6.35 -3.54 -18.03
CA MET A 177 -6.40 -4.98 -18.23
C MET A 177 -5.03 -5.65 -18.42
N ASP A 178 -3.97 -4.87 -18.66
CA ASP A 178 -2.57 -5.31 -18.64
C ASP A 178 -2.15 -5.87 -17.27
N ALA A 179 -2.70 -5.34 -16.18
CA ALA A 179 -2.51 -5.88 -14.83
C ALA A 179 -2.93 -7.35 -14.72
N LEU A 180 -3.85 -7.82 -15.56
CA LEU A 180 -4.30 -9.22 -15.57
C LEU A 180 -3.20 -10.19 -16.05
N ASP A 181 -2.36 -9.74 -16.98
CA ASP A 181 -1.21 -10.53 -17.44
C ASP A 181 -0.20 -10.69 -16.30
N MET A 182 0.04 -9.65 -15.51
CA MET A 182 0.89 -9.70 -14.31
C MET A 182 0.34 -10.64 -13.23
N VAL A 183 -0.99 -10.66 -13.02
CA VAL A 183 -1.65 -11.61 -12.11
C VAL A 183 -1.33 -13.04 -12.49
N VAL A 184 -1.44 -13.39 -13.79
CA VAL A 184 -1.17 -14.73 -14.30
C VAL A 184 0.31 -15.06 -14.21
N GLU A 185 1.18 -14.18 -14.71
CA GLU A 185 2.63 -14.40 -14.79
C GLU A 185 3.27 -14.61 -13.41
N HIS A 186 2.83 -13.81 -12.42
CA HIS A 186 3.38 -13.87 -11.06
C HIS A 186 2.54 -14.72 -10.10
N ASN A 187 1.53 -15.44 -10.61
CA ASN A 187 0.63 -16.22 -9.77
C ASN A 187 0.08 -15.40 -8.58
N ALA A 188 -0.25 -14.13 -8.84
CA ALA A 188 -0.76 -13.22 -7.83
C ALA A 188 -2.26 -13.43 -7.56
N LYS A 189 -2.75 -12.90 -6.45
CA LYS A 189 -4.17 -12.61 -6.25
C LYS A 189 -4.46 -11.20 -6.75
N MET A 190 -5.75 -10.83 -6.84
CA MET A 190 -6.09 -9.49 -7.29
C MET A 190 -7.32 -8.90 -6.59
N ILE A 191 -7.34 -7.58 -6.50
CA ILE A 191 -8.54 -6.79 -6.29
C ILE A 191 -9.08 -6.41 -7.67
N LEU A 192 -10.33 -6.75 -7.94
CA LEU A 192 -11.02 -6.46 -9.20
C LEU A 192 -12.03 -5.36 -8.98
N MET A 193 -11.83 -4.21 -9.63
CA MET A 193 -12.74 -3.07 -9.55
C MET A 193 -13.94 -3.25 -10.49
N CYS A 194 -15.13 -2.83 -10.03
CA CYS A 194 -16.35 -2.83 -10.82
C CYS A 194 -16.47 -1.61 -11.76
N THR A 195 -15.36 -1.16 -12.36
CA THR A 195 -15.35 -0.07 -13.35
C THR A 195 -15.71 -0.55 -14.74
N SER A 196 -16.00 0.39 -15.65
CA SER A 196 -16.09 0.17 -17.09
C SER A 196 -15.12 1.11 -17.82
N ALA A 197 -14.99 0.96 -19.13
CA ALA A 197 -14.25 1.91 -19.95
C ALA A 197 -14.82 3.34 -19.89
N ASP A 198 -16.09 3.49 -19.52
CA ASP A 198 -16.76 4.78 -19.37
C ASP A 198 -16.60 5.37 -17.95
N GLY A 199 -15.98 4.64 -17.01
CA GLY A 199 -15.66 5.10 -15.66
C GLY A 199 -16.37 4.35 -14.53
N MET A 200 -16.65 5.11 -13.46
CA MET A 200 -17.21 4.58 -12.21
C MET A 200 -18.70 4.28 -12.31
N PRO A 201 -19.19 3.13 -11.77
CA PRO A 201 -20.61 2.81 -11.75
C PRO A 201 -21.39 3.73 -10.81
N GLN A 202 -22.59 4.12 -11.22
CA GLN A 202 -23.46 5.04 -10.46
C GLN A 202 -24.44 4.30 -9.54
N ASN A 203 -24.75 3.04 -9.84
CA ASN A 203 -25.74 2.24 -9.10
C ASN A 203 -25.35 0.77 -9.03
N ALA A 204 -26.17 -0.05 -8.36
CA ALA A 204 -25.88 -1.47 -8.14
C ALA A 204 -25.96 -2.29 -9.44
N ASP A 205 -26.88 -1.95 -10.34
CA ASP A 205 -27.06 -2.69 -11.60
C ASP A 205 -25.86 -2.48 -12.52
N GLU A 206 -25.35 -1.26 -12.63
CA GLU A 206 -24.12 -0.96 -13.37
C GLU A 206 -22.89 -1.68 -12.78
N ARG A 207 -22.78 -1.78 -11.44
CA ARG A 207 -21.72 -2.57 -10.80
C ARG A 207 -21.75 -4.02 -11.22
N LEU A 208 -22.92 -4.62 -11.21
CA LEU A 208 -23.11 -6.02 -11.58
C LEU A 208 -22.87 -6.26 -13.07
N GLU A 209 -23.28 -5.34 -13.94
CA GLU A 209 -23.04 -5.40 -15.38
C GLU A 209 -21.55 -5.30 -15.70
N ASN A 210 -20.87 -4.29 -15.13
CA ASN A 210 -19.43 -4.07 -15.29
C ASN A 210 -18.64 -5.30 -14.79
N LEU A 211 -18.98 -5.80 -13.59
CA LEU A 211 -18.36 -6.99 -13.04
C LEU A 211 -18.60 -8.21 -13.94
N GLY A 212 -19.83 -8.42 -14.43
CA GLY A 212 -20.15 -9.50 -15.33
C GLY A 212 -19.37 -9.46 -16.65
N THR A 213 -19.08 -8.27 -17.14
CA THR A 213 -18.29 -8.06 -18.36
C THR A 213 -16.80 -8.38 -18.11
N ILE A 214 -16.20 -7.81 -17.09
CA ILE A 214 -14.78 -8.02 -16.74
C ILE A 214 -14.53 -9.50 -16.38
N MET A 215 -15.40 -10.12 -15.59
CA MET A 215 -15.27 -11.52 -15.17
C MET A 215 -15.23 -12.52 -16.34
N LYS A 216 -15.83 -12.21 -17.49
CA LYS A 216 -15.70 -13.06 -18.69
C LYS A 216 -14.24 -13.13 -19.15
N THR A 217 -13.55 -11.99 -19.18
CA THR A 217 -12.13 -11.90 -19.55
C THR A 217 -11.26 -12.58 -18.49
N VAL A 218 -11.51 -12.31 -17.22
CA VAL A 218 -10.76 -12.89 -16.09
C VAL A 218 -10.84 -14.42 -16.08
N ARG A 219 -12.03 -14.98 -16.25
CA ARG A 219 -12.23 -16.43 -16.33
C ARG A 219 -11.59 -17.06 -17.56
N GLY A 220 -11.50 -16.32 -18.67
CA GLY A 220 -10.77 -16.74 -19.86
C GLY A 220 -9.25 -16.90 -19.63
N ARG A 221 -8.71 -16.34 -18.55
CA ARG A 221 -7.30 -16.49 -18.15
C ARG A 221 -7.06 -17.61 -17.13
N ASN A 222 -8.09 -18.41 -16.80
CA ASN A 222 -8.06 -19.51 -15.82
C ASN A 222 -7.64 -19.08 -14.40
N ILE A 223 -7.96 -17.84 -13.99
CA ILE A 223 -7.73 -17.35 -12.63
C ILE A 223 -8.85 -17.93 -11.74
N PRO A 224 -8.49 -18.61 -10.61
CA PRO A 224 -9.47 -19.15 -9.69
C PRO A 224 -10.33 -18.05 -9.05
N ASP A 225 -11.62 -18.31 -8.86
CA ASP A 225 -12.53 -17.35 -8.19
C ASP A 225 -12.06 -17.02 -6.74
N ASP A 226 -11.36 -17.94 -6.05
CA ASP A 226 -10.79 -17.72 -4.69
C ASP A 226 -9.58 -16.76 -4.69
N ASP A 227 -9.06 -16.38 -5.84
CA ASP A 227 -7.97 -15.43 -5.98
C ASP A 227 -8.45 -14.02 -6.33
N ILE A 228 -9.77 -13.83 -6.45
CA ILE A 228 -10.39 -12.58 -6.87
C ILE A 228 -11.13 -11.95 -5.68
N TYR A 229 -10.75 -10.74 -5.33
CA TYR A 229 -11.44 -9.89 -4.35
C TYR A 229 -12.13 -8.76 -5.13
N VAL A 230 -13.44 -8.68 -5.03
CA VAL A 230 -14.19 -7.67 -5.79
C VAL A 230 -14.35 -6.40 -4.97
N ASP A 231 -13.89 -5.27 -5.51
CA ASP A 231 -14.20 -3.93 -4.99
C ASP A 231 -15.46 -3.40 -5.67
N GLY A 232 -16.54 -3.30 -4.89
CA GLY A 232 -17.82 -2.75 -5.33
C GLY A 232 -17.82 -1.23 -5.50
N ILE A 233 -16.73 -0.54 -5.19
CA ILE A 233 -16.58 0.92 -5.28
C ILE A 233 -17.73 1.63 -4.54
N ILE A 234 -17.80 1.36 -3.23
CA ILE A 234 -18.83 1.98 -2.37
C ILE A 234 -18.20 3.18 -1.70
N PHE A 235 -18.68 4.37 -2.07
CA PHE A 235 -18.23 5.63 -1.49
C PHE A 235 -18.75 5.81 -0.04
N PRO A 236 -18.00 6.55 0.80
CA PRO A 236 -18.50 6.94 2.11
C PRO A 236 -19.80 7.75 2.01
N ILE A 237 -20.75 7.49 2.92
CA ILE A 237 -22.06 8.17 2.94
C ILE A 237 -21.92 9.68 3.20
N SER A 238 -20.79 10.10 3.75
CA SER A 238 -20.49 11.49 4.13
C SER A 238 -19.79 12.32 3.04
N VAL A 239 -19.72 11.82 1.82
CA VAL A 239 -19.11 12.52 0.69
C VAL A 239 -20.17 13.05 -0.25
#